data_dfd4d51c97cabd1ff7575d6b1d6e06c8
#
_entry.id   dfd4d51c97cabd1ff7575d6b1d6e06c8
#
_cell.length_a   1.000
_cell.length_b   1.000
_cell.length_c   1.000
_cell.angle_alpha   90.00
_cell.angle_beta   90.00
_cell.angle_gamma   90.00
#
_symmetry.space_group_name_H-M   'P 1'
#
loop_
_entity.id
_entity.type
_entity.pdbx_description
1 polymer ?
#
loop_
_entity_poly.entity_id
_entity_poly.type
_entity_poly.pdbx_seq_one_letter_code
_entity_poly.pdbx_strand_id
1 'polypeptide(L)'
;MVGGFPRDALFLIAGPCVLEDDTLNLRVGEALARLADSIPGGIVYKASFDKANRSNASAHRGPGMHEGLEKLARVRAKTGLRVLTDVHLPEQCEAVAQVVDVLQIPAFLCRQTDLLEAAGATGKPVNVKKGQWMAPEAMKGAVEKVHNARPQGPESRVTSHESHSTVAVTERGSFFGYGDLAVDMRSIPRMRTATGCPVIFDGTHSVQRPGLGEGGASGGAREFIPGLTLAAVAAGADGLFLETHPDPDHAPSDGPNMIPLSQLETLVRRAIAVREASRI
;
A
#
# COMPACT_ATOMS: atom_id res chain seq x y z
N MET A 1 14.84 7.19 -13.37
CA MET A 1 13.57 6.45 -13.44
C MET A 1 12.46 7.36 -12.97
N VAL A 2 11.43 7.55 -13.77
CA VAL A 2 10.28 8.42 -13.48
C VAL A 2 9.56 7.88 -12.24
N GLY A 3 9.43 8.71 -11.22
CA GLY A 3 8.98 8.31 -9.89
C GLY A 3 7.46 8.30 -9.75
N GLY A 4 6.74 7.34 -10.34
CA GLY A 4 5.29 7.23 -10.24
C GLY A 4 4.81 5.78 -10.13
N PHE A 5 3.48 5.60 -10.19
CA PHE A 5 2.83 4.29 -10.26
C PHE A 5 2.58 3.92 -11.72
N PRO A 6 2.99 2.73 -12.19
CA PRO A 6 2.74 2.28 -13.56
C PRO A 6 1.24 2.20 -13.87
N ARG A 7 0.86 2.51 -15.13
CA ARG A 7 -0.53 2.38 -15.61
C ARG A 7 -0.73 1.10 -16.44
N ASP A 8 0.32 0.64 -17.11
CA ASP A 8 0.22 -0.42 -18.12
C ASP A 8 0.82 -1.75 -17.65
N ALA A 9 1.40 -1.79 -16.47
CA ALA A 9 2.06 -2.96 -15.92
C ALA A 9 1.63 -3.21 -14.47
N LEU A 10 1.34 -4.48 -14.14
CA LEU A 10 1.05 -4.88 -12.77
C LEU A 10 2.29 -4.64 -11.90
N PHE A 11 2.15 -3.90 -10.81
CA PHE A 11 3.21 -3.64 -9.84
C PHE A 11 2.83 -4.17 -8.44
N LEU A 12 3.83 -4.30 -7.58
CA LEU A 12 3.66 -4.81 -6.23
C LEU A 12 4.17 -3.82 -5.19
N ILE A 13 3.39 -3.56 -4.16
CA ILE A 13 3.82 -2.97 -2.91
C ILE A 13 3.83 -4.08 -1.86
N ALA A 14 5.00 -4.41 -1.31
CA ALA A 14 5.10 -5.50 -0.34
C ALA A 14 6.20 -5.24 0.70
N GLY A 15 6.06 -5.90 1.86
CA GLY A 15 7.03 -5.84 2.96
C GLY A 15 6.38 -6.20 4.28
N PRO A 16 7.08 -6.10 5.41
CA PRO A 16 6.50 -6.36 6.72
C PRO A 16 5.50 -5.25 7.08
N CYS A 17 4.53 -5.58 7.91
CA CYS A 17 3.53 -4.63 8.37
C CYS A 17 4.17 -3.39 9.02
N VAL A 18 5.11 -3.62 9.92
CA VAL A 18 5.87 -2.62 10.69
C VAL A 18 7.36 -2.93 10.60
N LEU A 19 8.20 -1.92 10.71
CA LEU A 19 9.65 -2.10 10.80
C LEU A 19 10.03 -2.83 12.09
N GLU A 20 10.86 -3.84 11.96
CA GLU A 20 11.42 -4.64 13.03
C GLU A 20 12.94 -4.43 13.13
N ASP A 21 13.69 -5.46 13.48
CA ASP A 21 15.15 -5.38 13.43
C ASP A 21 15.69 -5.36 11.99
N ASP A 22 16.93 -4.92 11.84
CA ASP A 22 17.54 -4.78 10.51
C ASP A 22 17.72 -6.12 9.78
N THR A 23 17.92 -7.21 10.52
CA THR A 23 18.08 -8.55 9.93
C THR A 23 16.80 -8.99 9.25
N LEU A 24 15.66 -8.82 9.90
CA LEU A 24 14.36 -9.15 9.34
C LEU A 24 14.01 -8.23 8.17
N ASN A 25 14.17 -6.91 8.35
CA ASN A 25 13.86 -5.94 7.31
C ASN A 25 14.68 -6.19 6.03
N LEU A 26 15.97 -6.48 6.16
CA LEU A 26 16.84 -6.82 5.04
C LEU A 26 16.48 -8.17 4.42
N ARG A 27 16.21 -9.20 5.24
CA ARG A 27 15.79 -10.52 4.74
C ARG A 27 14.56 -10.42 3.85
N VAL A 28 13.55 -9.66 4.26
CA VAL A 28 12.34 -9.42 3.46
C VAL A 28 12.67 -8.59 2.22
N GLY A 29 13.44 -7.51 2.38
CA GLY A 29 13.83 -6.63 1.28
C GLY A 29 14.62 -7.37 0.19
N GLU A 30 15.59 -8.19 0.56
CA GLU A 30 16.38 -8.99 -0.39
C GLU A 30 15.54 -10.07 -1.10
N ALA A 31 14.60 -10.69 -0.39
CA ALA A 31 13.67 -11.63 -1.02
C ALA A 31 12.80 -10.94 -2.06
N LEU A 32 12.29 -9.72 -1.76
CA LEU A 32 11.54 -8.91 -2.72
C LEU A 32 12.40 -8.44 -3.89
N ALA A 33 13.66 -8.05 -3.64
CA ALA A 33 14.57 -7.63 -4.71
C ALA A 33 14.82 -8.74 -5.73
N ARG A 34 14.95 -10.00 -5.28
CA ARG A 34 15.07 -11.15 -6.19
C ARG A 34 13.83 -11.39 -7.07
N LEU A 35 12.65 -10.95 -6.61
CA LEU A 35 11.41 -11.06 -7.38
C LEU A 35 11.19 -9.88 -8.34
N ALA A 36 11.92 -8.77 -8.17
CA ALA A 36 11.61 -7.51 -8.85
C ALA A 36 11.61 -7.63 -10.38
N ASP A 37 12.57 -8.36 -10.95
CA ASP A 37 12.68 -8.55 -12.40
C ASP A 37 11.54 -9.38 -13.00
N SER A 38 10.84 -10.16 -12.18
CA SER A 38 9.70 -10.99 -12.61
C SER A 38 8.37 -10.24 -12.58
N ILE A 39 8.33 -9.02 -12.05
CA ILE A 39 7.11 -8.21 -11.91
C ILE A 39 7.17 -7.04 -12.87
N PRO A 40 6.32 -7.00 -13.90
CA PRO A 40 6.42 -6.02 -15.00
C PRO A 40 6.45 -4.56 -14.57
N GLY A 41 5.70 -4.19 -13.53
CA GLY A 41 5.66 -2.84 -12.96
C GLY A 41 6.63 -2.61 -11.80
N GLY A 42 7.43 -3.63 -11.46
CA GLY A 42 8.39 -3.59 -10.36
C GLY A 42 7.78 -3.71 -8.98
N ILE A 43 8.64 -3.58 -7.96
CA ILE A 43 8.28 -3.68 -6.55
C ILE A 43 8.64 -2.39 -5.81
N VAL A 44 7.76 -2.02 -4.87
CA VAL A 44 8.02 -1.02 -3.83
C VAL A 44 8.03 -1.73 -2.48
N TYR A 45 9.14 -1.65 -1.74
CA TYR A 45 9.22 -2.16 -0.38
C TYR A 45 8.41 -1.28 0.55
N LYS A 46 7.53 -1.87 1.37
CA LYS A 46 6.69 -1.13 2.33
C LYS A 46 6.90 -1.63 3.74
N ALA A 47 7.14 -0.70 4.66
CA ALA A 47 7.01 -0.94 6.10
C ALA A 47 6.62 0.36 6.80
N SER A 48 5.80 0.26 7.87
CA SER A 48 5.43 1.43 8.67
C SER A 48 6.46 1.66 9.78
N PHE A 49 6.82 2.91 10.03
CA PHE A 49 7.63 3.28 11.18
C PHE A 49 6.81 3.43 12.47
N ASP A 50 5.51 3.65 12.33
CA ASP A 50 4.55 3.76 13.43
C ASP A 50 3.18 3.20 13.03
N LYS A 51 2.52 2.54 13.95
CA LYS A 51 1.13 2.10 13.88
C LYS A 51 0.26 3.02 14.75
N ALA A 52 -0.04 4.21 14.24
CA ALA A 52 -0.67 5.29 15.00
C ALA A 52 -2.11 5.04 15.44
N ASN A 53 -2.81 4.04 14.87
CA ASN A 53 -4.24 3.77 15.10
C ASN A 53 -4.51 2.40 15.76
N ARG A 54 -3.66 1.98 16.69
CA ARG A 54 -3.86 0.72 17.43
C ARG A 54 -5.14 0.73 18.25
N SER A 55 -5.90 -0.37 18.20
CA SER A 55 -7.07 -0.59 19.06
C SER A 55 -6.69 -0.79 20.53
N ASN A 56 -5.53 -1.40 20.79
CA ASN A 56 -4.99 -1.58 22.13
C ASN A 56 -3.83 -0.60 22.37
N ALA A 57 -3.93 0.21 23.43
CA ALA A 57 -2.94 1.23 23.78
C ALA A 57 -1.54 0.66 24.10
N SER A 58 -1.46 -0.60 24.57
CA SER A 58 -0.20 -1.29 24.86
C SER A 58 0.39 -2.05 23.65
N ALA A 59 -0.28 -2.06 22.50
CA ALA A 59 0.20 -2.78 21.33
C ALA A 59 1.49 -2.14 20.76
N HIS A 60 2.35 -2.99 20.22
CA HIS A 60 3.59 -2.54 19.57
C HIS A 60 3.30 -1.55 18.44
N ARG A 61 3.95 -0.40 18.47
CA ARG A 61 3.74 0.67 17.48
C ARG A 61 4.82 0.74 16.40
N GLY A 62 5.98 0.20 16.65
CA GLY A 62 7.16 0.31 15.78
C GLY A 62 8.26 1.18 16.38
N PRO A 63 9.37 1.42 15.63
CA PRO A 63 10.55 2.15 16.13
C PRO A 63 10.37 3.67 16.23
N GLY A 64 9.29 4.21 15.68
CA GLY A 64 9.11 5.65 15.52
C GLY A 64 9.77 6.21 14.26
N MET A 65 9.50 7.50 13.97
CA MET A 65 9.86 8.10 12.68
C MET A 65 11.37 8.13 12.44
N HIS A 66 12.16 8.63 13.37
CA HIS A 66 13.60 8.82 13.16
C HIS A 66 14.33 7.51 12.86
N GLU A 67 14.25 6.54 13.77
CA GLU A 67 14.86 5.23 13.61
C GLU A 67 14.26 4.47 12.41
N GLY A 68 12.94 4.61 12.19
CA GLY A 68 12.26 3.97 11.07
C GLY A 68 12.74 4.47 9.71
N LEU A 69 12.98 5.75 9.56
CA LEU A 69 13.55 6.32 8.33
C LEU A 69 14.97 5.84 8.06
N GLU A 70 15.81 5.72 9.09
CA GLU A 70 17.14 5.12 8.93
C GLU A 70 17.08 3.66 8.49
N LYS A 71 16.15 2.86 9.06
CA LYS A 71 15.94 1.46 8.66
C LYS A 71 15.49 1.38 7.19
N LEU A 72 14.55 2.22 6.76
CA LEU A 72 14.12 2.29 5.35
C LEU A 72 15.25 2.71 4.41
N ALA A 73 16.06 3.68 4.79
CA ALA A 73 17.23 4.08 4.01
C ALA A 73 18.22 2.92 3.86
N ARG A 74 18.46 2.12 4.91
CA ARG A 74 19.32 0.93 4.86
C ARG A 74 18.75 -0.14 3.90
N VAL A 75 17.45 -0.43 3.97
CA VAL A 75 16.81 -1.37 3.05
C VAL A 75 16.97 -0.88 1.60
N ARG A 76 16.65 0.39 1.33
CA ARG A 76 16.80 0.99 0.00
C ARG A 76 18.22 0.88 -0.54
N ALA A 77 19.21 1.23 0.28
CA ALA A 77 20.63 1.20 -0.11
C ALA A 77 21.12 -0.22 -0.41
N LYS A 78 20.67 -1.22 0.34
CA LYS A 78 21.09 -2.61 0.20
C LYS A 78 20.39 -3.36 -0.93
N THR A 79 19.12 -3.05 -1.18
CA THR A 79 18.29 -3.81 -2.13
C THR A 79 18.07 -3.12 -3.46
N GLY A 80 18.29 -1.79 -3.53
CA GLY A 80 17.94 -0.98 -4.70
C GLY A 80 16.44 -0.79 -4.91
N LEU A 81 15.58 -1.37 -4.07
CA LEU A 81 14.14 -1.20 -4.17
C LEU A 81 13.72 0.22 -3.78
N ARG A 82 12.69 0.73 -4.44
CA ARG A 82 11.96 1.90 -3.95
C ARG A 82 11.32 1.57 -2.62
N VAL A 83 11.22 2.56 -1.72
CA VAL A 83 10.65 2.37 -0.39
C VAL A 83 9.44 3.26 -0.15
N LEU A 84 8.48 2.75 0.63
CA LEU A 84 7.21 3.39 0.98
C LEU A 84 6.97 3.26 2.48
N THR A 85 6.45 4.32 3.10
CA THR A 85 5.93 4.28 4.47
C THR A 85 4.67 5.12 4.63
N ASP A 86 3.92 4.86 5.71
CA ASP A 86 2.76 5.67 6.08
C ASP A 86 3.19 6.99 6.72
N VAL A 87 2.42 8.06 6.47
CA VAL A 87 2.47 9.33 7.21
C VAL A 87 1.13 9.57 7.91
N HIS A 88 1.17 10.11 9.12
CA HIS A 88 0.00 10.26 9.98
C HIS A 88 -0.31 11.72 10.32
N LEU A 89 0.70 12.59 10.27
CA LEU A 89 0.63 14.02 10.58
C LEU A 89 1.26 14.82 9.43
N PRO A 90 0.74 16.03 9.12
CA PRO A 90 1.31 16.89 8.09
C PRO A 90 2.81 17.18 8.27
N GLU A 91 3.26 17.36 9.52
CA GLU A 91 4.64 17.67 9.87
C GLU A 91 5.62 16.54 9.53
N GLN A 92 5.14 15.33 9.38
CA GLN A 92 5.98 14.18 9.01
C GLN A 92 6.33 14.17 7.51
N CYS A 93 5.47 14.74 6.66
CA CYS A 93 5.53 14.55 5.21
C CYS A 93 6.87 14.97 4.62
N GLU A 94 7.38 16.15 4.98
CA GLU A 94 8.64 16.68 4.43
C GLU A 94 9.83 15.79 4.83
N ALA A 95 9.97 15.46 6.12
CA ALA A 95 11.07 14.65 6.62
C ALA A 95 11.04 13.22 6.01
N VAL A 96 9.85 12.63 5.90
CA VAL A 96 9.65 11.31 5.28
C VAL A 96 10.02 11.35 3.79
N ALA A 97 9.63 12.39 3.07
CA ALA A 97 9.89 12.55 1.64
C ALA A 97 11.39 12.63 1.28
N GLN A 98 12.26 13.04 2.22
CA GLN A 98 13.71 13.03 2.00
C GLN A 98 14.28 11.61 1.90
N VAL A 99 13.62 10.63 2.50
CA VAL A 99 14.12 9.24 2.60
C VAL A 99 13.36 8.30 1.67
N VAL A 100 12.02 8.41 1.61
CA VAL A 100 11.21 7.46 0.86
C VAL A 100 10.91 7.91 -0.56
N ASP A 101 10.56 6.95 -1.41
CA ASP A 101 10.17 7.20 -2.81
C ASP A 101 8.68 7.40 -2.98
N VAL A 102 7.87 6.93 -2.02
CA VAL A 102 6.41 7.02 -2.04
C VAL A 102 5.90 7.27 -0.62
N LEU A 103 4.98 8.23 -0.45
CA LEU A 103 4.23 8.42 0.79
C LEU A 103 2.90 7.65 0.73
N GLN A 104 2.45 7.12 1.86
CA GLN A 104 1.14 6.49 1.97
C GLN A 104 0.27 7.19 2.98
N ILE A 105 -0.98 7.46 2.59
CA ILE A 105 -2.03 7.97 3.49
C ILE A 105 -2.86 6.77 3.99
N PRO A 106 -2.89 6.48 5.30
CA PRO A 106 -3.71 5.42 5.87
C PRO A 106 -5.20 5.62 5.62
N ALA A 107 -5.96 4.52 5.60
CA ALA A 107 -7.38 4.54 5.28
C ALA A 107 -8.22 5.45 6.20
N PHE A 108 -7.95 5.46 7.50
CA PHE A 108 -8.67 6.34 8.44
C PHE A 108 -8.37 7.83 8.23
N LEU A 109 -7.26 8.17 7.59
CA LEU A 109 -6.83 9.56 7.37
C LEU A 109 -7.07 10.04 5.92
N CYS A 110 -7.70 9.23 5.09
CA CYS A 110 -7.88 9.49 3.65
C CYS A 110 -8.71 10.74 3.30
N ARG A 111 -9.35 11.38 4.28
CA ARG A 111 -10.09 12.63 4.12
C ARG A 111 -9.45 13.85 4.79
N GLN A 112 -8.37 13.66 5.54
CA GLN A 112 -7.67 14.74 6.26
C GLN A 112 -7.02 15.70 5.27
N THR A 113 -7.59 16.91 5.13
CA THR A 113 -7.17 17.88 4.11
C THR A 113 -5.71 18.24 4.27
N ASP A 114 -5.32 18.70 5.46
CA ASP A 114 -3.96 19.17 5.73
C ASP A 114 -2.91 18.09 5.48
N LEU A 115 -3.21 16.82 5.81
CA LEU A 115 -2.30 15.70 5.58
C LEU A 115 -2.15 15.37 4.09
N LEU A 116 -3.27 15.38 3.34
CA LEU A 116 -3.27 15.12 1.91
C LEU A 116 -2.51 16.22 1.14
N GLU A 117 -2.73 17.47 1.52
CA GLU A 117 -2.05 18.63 0.93
C GLU A 117 -0.55 18.62 1.29
N ALA A 118 -0.18 18.36 2.55
CA ALA A 118 1.22 18.24 2.95
C ALA A 118 1.94 17.12 2.20
N ALA A 119 1.30 15.96 2.03
CA ALA A 119 1.87 14.86 1.24
C ALA A 119 2.02 15.26 -0.24
N GLY A 120 1.04 15.93 -0.83
CA GLY A 120 1.09 16.46 -2.19
C GLY A 120 2.22 17.46 -2.40
N ALA A 121 2.38 18.39 -1.47
CA ALA A 121 3.38 19.45 -1.51
C ALA A 121 4.83 18.93 -1.54
N THR A 122 5.07 17.70 -1.06
CA THR A 122 6.42 17.07 -1.15
C THR A 122 6.86 16.78 -2.59
N GLY A 123 5.95 16.77 -3.55
CA GLY A 123 6.23 16.38 -4.93
C GLY A 123 6.42 14.87 -5.14
N LYS A 124 6.51 14.07 -4.09
CA LYS A 124 6.64 12.60 -4.18
C LYS A 124 5.34 11.94 -4.64
N PRO A 125 5.40 10.73 -5.20
CA PRO A 125 4.20 9.91 -5.40
C PRO A 125 3.48 9.61 -4.08
N VAL A 126 2.14 9.61 -4.13
CA VAL A 126 1.29 9.40 -2.95
C VAL A 126 0.30 8.26 -3.21
N ASN A 127 0.28 7.25 -2.36
CA ASN A 127 -0.76 6.23 -2.32
C ASN A 127 -1.81 6.59 -1.26
N VAL A 128 -3.08 6.73 -1.64
CA VAL A 128 -4.17 7.02 -0.70
C VAL A 128 -5.04 5.77 -0.51
N LYS A 129 -5.04 5.20 0.68
CA LYS A 129 -5.91 4.06 1.01
C LYS A 129 -7.35 4.52 1.21
N LYS A 130 -8.30 3.87 0.55
CA LYS A 130 -9.74 4.15 0.70
C LYS A 130 -10.21 3.80 2.11
N GLY A 131 -10.92 4.73 2.75
CA GLY A 131 -11.60 4.46 4.02
C GLY A 131 -12.68 3.38 3.86
N GLN A 132 -12.83 2.52 4.88
CA GLN A 132 -13.76 1.39 4.85
C GLN A 132 -15.23 1.81 4.74
N TRP A 133 -15.54 3.05 5.05
CA TRP A 133 -16.89 3.66 4.97
C TRP A 133 -17.14 4.46 3.70
N MET A 134 -16.10 4.64 2.84
CA MET A 134 -16.20 5.52 1.68
C MET A 134 -16.70 4.78 0.45
N ALA A 135 -17.58 5.46 -0.29
CA ALA A 135 -17.88 5.06 -1.66
C ALA A 135 -16.63 5.23 -2.56
N PRO A 136 -16.44 4.37 -3.58
CA PRO A 136 -15.31 4.47 -4.49
C PRO A 136 -15.13 5.84 -5.13
N GLU A 137 -16.23 6.47 -5.54
CA GLU A 137 -16.22 7.78 -6.21
C GLU A 137 -15.77 8.92 -5.29
N ALA A 138 -15.97 8.79 -3.99
CA ALA A 138 -15.57 9.81 -3.02
C ALA A 138 -14.04 9.95 -2.89
N MET A 139 -13.26 8.98 -3.42
CA MET A 139 -11.80 9.10 -3.49
C MET A 139 -11.32 10.21 -4.41
N LYS A 140 -12.17 10.68 -5.34
CA LYS A 140 -11.87 11.83 -6.20
C LYS A 140 -11.41 13.05 -5.40
N GLY A 141 -12.16 13.41 -4.34
CA GLY A 141 -11.81 14.56 -3.51
C GLY A 141 -10.47 14.42 -2.77
N ALA A 142 -10.08 13.20 -2.37
CA ALA A 142 -8.76 12.96 -1.78
C ALA A 142 -7.64 13.14 -2.81
N VAL A 143 -7.83 12.60 -4.02
CA VAL A 143 -6.87 12.75 -5.12
C VAL A 143 -6.70 14.21 -5.54
N GLU A 144 -7.80 14.97 -5.64
CA GLU A 144 -7.77 16.40 -5.98
C GLU A 144 -6.95 17.22 -4.97
N LYS A 145 -7.08 16.96 -3.66
CA LYS A 145 -6.30 17.63 -2.62
C LYS A 145 -4.80 17.37 -2.79
N VAL A 146 -4.40 16.11 -3.02
CA VAL A 146 -3.00 15.78 -3.28
C VAL A 146 -2.49 16.47 -4.54
N HIS A 147 -3.25 16.43 -5.63
CA HIS A 147 -2.83 17.04 -6.90
C HIS A 147 -2.72 18.57 -6.83
N ASN A 148 -3.68 19.23 -6.19
CA ASN A 148 -3.71 20.71 -6.11
C ASN A 148 -2.55 21.28 -5.28
N ALA A 149 -2.05 20.51 -4.30
CA ALA A 149 -0.95 20.93 -3.46
C ALA A 149 0.44 20.63 -4.09
N ARG A 150 0.50 19.90 -5.20
CA ARG A 150 1.80 19.58 -5.82
C ARG A 150 2.51 20.82 -6.35
N PRO A 151 3.86 20.85 -6.26
CA PRO A 151 4.64 21.93 -6.87
C PRO A 151 4.30 22.08 -8.36
N GLN A 152 4.00 23.31 -8.79
CA GLN A 152 3.75 23.63 -10.19
C GLN A 152 5.08 23.73 -10.94
N GLY A 153 5.28 22.90 -11.95
CA GLY A 153 6.49 22.90 -12.78
C GLY A 153 6.20 22.36 -14.18
N PRO A 154 7.16 22.47 -15.12
CA PRO A 154 6.99 21.93 -16.48
C PRO A 154 6.63 20.44 -16.50
N GLU A 155 7.09 19.68 -15.51
CA GLU A 155 6.82 18.25 -15.33
C GLU A 155 5.52 17.95 -14.56
N SER A 156 4.83 18.97 -14.03
CA SER A 156 3.61 18.79 -13.22
C SER A 156 2.33 18.64 -14.06
N ARG A 157 2.40 18.89 -15.36
CA ARG A 157 1.26 18.67 -16.27
C ARG A 157 1.16 17.19 -16.59
N VAL A 158 0.44 16.46 -15.75
CA VAL A 158 0.04 15.07 -16.06
C VAL A 158 -0.85 15.12 -17.30
N THR A 159 -0.25 14.81 -18.45
CA THR A 159 -1.04 14.53 -19.65
C THR A 159 -1.61 13.12 -19.49
N SER A 160 -2.82 12.88 -19.98
CA SER A 160 -3.51 11.59 -19.94
C SER A 160 -2.75 10.42 -20.63
N HIS A 161 -1.58 10.71 -21.19
CA HIS A 161 -0.72 9.78 -21.94
C HIS A 161 0.57 9.38 -21.20
N GLU A 162 0.79 9.85 -19.95
CA GLU A 162 1.97 9.45 -19.20
C GLU A 162 1.84 7.99 -18.73
N SER A 163 2.87 7.21 -18.92
CA SER A 163 2.96 5.79 -18.50
C SER A 163 2.91 5.60 -16.98
N HIS A 164 3.08 6.69 -16.19
CA HIS A 164 3.09 6.67 -14.74
C HIS A 164 2.19 7.77 -14.16
N SER A 165 1.62 7.50 -12.99
CA SER A 165 0.82 8.45 -12.21
C SER A 165 1.52 8.80 -10.90
N THR A 166 1.44 10.05 -10.50
CA THR A 166 1.98 10.50 -9.20
C THR A 166 1.05 10.23 -8.03
N VAL A 167 -0.20 9.84 -8.27
CA VAL A 167 -1.14 9.43 -7.24
C VAL A 167 -1.72 8.07 -7.60
N ALA A 168 -1.88 7.20 -6.62
CA ALA A 168 -2.65 5.96 -6.70
C ALA A 168 -3.68 5.90 -5.57
N VAL A 169 -4.74 5.13 -5.78
CA VAL A 169 -5.76 4.85 -4.78
C VAL A 169 -5.81 3.36 -4.47
N THR A 170 -6.06 3.00 -3.20
CA THR A 170 -6.05 1.60 -2.78
C THR A 170 -7.40 1.16 -2.23
N GLU A 171 -8.00 0.13 -2.85
CA GLU A 171 -9.13 -0.62 -2.30
C GLU A 171 -8.64 -1.56 -1.21
N ARG A 172 -9.31 -1.58 -0.06
CA ARG A 172 -8.93 -2.40 1.09
C ARG A 172 -10.12 -2.97 1.87
N GLY A 173 -11.28 -3.06 1.24
CA GLY A 173 -12.53 -3.52 1.84
C GLY A 173 -13.36 -2.40 2.47
N SER A 174 -14.62 -2.71 2.69
CA SER A 174 -15.63 -1.84 3.29
C SER A 174 -16.27 -2.53 4.48
N PHE A 175 -16.74 -1.75 5.46
CA PHE A 175 -17.53 -2.26 6.58
C PHE A 175 -18.84 -2.92 6.11
N PHE A 176 -19.51 -3.63 7.00
CA PHE A 176 -20.83 -4.28 6.85
C PHE A 176 -20.83 -5.68 6.22
N GLY A 177 -19.72 -6.41 6.29
CA GLY A 177 -19.60 -7.79 5.82
C GLY A 177 -19.68 -8.83 6.94
N TYR A 178 -20.76 -8.98 7.67
CA TYR A 178 -20.96 -10.05 8.69
C TYR A 178 -19.86 -10.13 9.76
N GLY A 179 -19.27 -9.00 10.16
CA GLY A 179 -18.08 -8.93 11.02
C GLY A 179 -16.75 -8.96 10.27
N ASP A 180 -16.76 -9.36 9.01
CA ASP A 180 -15.66 -9.25 8.08
C ASP A 180 -15.77 -7.93 7.28
N LEU A 181 -14.70 -7.59 6.56
CA LEU A 181 -14.77 -6.55 5.53
C LEU A 181 -15.27 -7.15 4.22
N ALA A 182 -16.17 -6.45 3.53
CA ALA A 182 -16.62 -6.83 2.20
C ALA A 182 -15.77 -6.15 1.12
N VAL A 183 -15.37 -6.89 0.09
CA VAL A 183 -14.72 -6.34 -1.10
C VAL A 183 -15.69 -6.36 -2.26
N ASP A 184 -16.11 -5.19 -2.72
CA ASP A 184 -16.84 -5.04 -3.97
C ASP A 184 -15.83 -4.85 -5.12
N MET A 185 -15.63 -5.88 -5.94
CA MET A 185 -14.68 -5.83 -7.06
C MET A 185 -15.03 -4.74 -8.09
N ARG A 186 -16.28 -4.26 -8.14
CA ARG A 186 -16.70 -3.12 -8.95
C ARG A 186 -16.08 -1.81 -8.47
N SER A 187 -15.62 -1.75 -7.22
CA SER A 187 -14.94 -0.55 -6.68
C SER A 187 -13.67 -0.19 -7.47
N ILE A 188 -12.99 -1.18 -8.04
CA ILE A 188 -11.75 -1.00 -8.81
C ILE A 188 -12.01 -0.15 -10.07
N PRO A 189 -12.85 -0.56 -11.03
CA PRO A 189 -13.15 0.27 -12.20
C PRO A 189 -13.86 1.58 -11.82
N ARG A 190 -14.70 1.59 -10.77
CA ARG A 190 -15.39 2.83 -10.30
C ARG A 190 -14.40 3.87 -9.80
N MET A 191 -13.42 3.47 -8.96
CA MET A 191 -12.36 4.38 -8.51
C MET A 191 -11.51 4.87 -9.68
N ARG A 192 -11.12 3.97 -10.60
CA ARG A 192 -10.37 4.38 -11.78
C ARG A 192 -11.10 5.44 -12.60
N THR A 193 -12.38 5.22 -12.89
CA THR A 193 -13.21 6.18 -13.63
C THR A 193 -13.34 7.51 -12.90
N ALA A 194 -13.54 7.48 -11.57
CA ALA A 194 -13.75 8.69 -10.78
C ALA A 194 -12.48 9.51 -10.58
N THR A 195 -11.31 8.85 -10.46
CA THR A 195 -10.05 9.51 -10.07
C THR A 195 -9.07 9.68 -11.22
N GLY A 196 -9.17 8.86 -12.26
CA GLY A 196 -8.16 8.76 -13.34
C GLY A 196 -6.81 8.18 -12.87
N CYS A 197 -6.72 7.65 -11.64
CA CYS A 197 -5.51 7.10 -11.05
C CYS A 197 -5.43 5.58 -11.19
N PRO A 198 -4.21 4.99 -11.13
CA PRO A 198 -4.05 3.57 -10.90
C PRO A 198 -4.73 3.13 -9.61
N VAL A 199 -5.35 1.96 -9.65
CA VAL A 199 -6.04 1.37 -8.50
C VAL A 199 -5.28 0.16 -8.01
N ILE A 200 -4.87 0.22 -6.74
CA ILE A 200 -4.18 -0.86 -6.03
C ILE A 200 -5.22 -1.65 -5.26
N PHE A 201 -5.08 -2.96 -5.23
CA PHE A 201 -5.83 -3.82 -4.33
C PHE A 201 -4.97 -4.25 -3.14
N ASP A 202 -5.43 -3.97 -1.94
CA ASP A 202 -4.82 -4.39 -0.69
C ASP A 202 -5.39 -5.74 -0.26
N GLY A 203 -4.68 -6.82 -0.57
CA GLY A 203 -5.07 -8.18 -0.21
C GLY A 203 -4.92 -8.46 1.28
N THR A 204 -4.02 -7.77 1.97
CA THR A 204 -3.76 -7.96 3.40
C THR A 204 -4.88 -7.40 4.26
N HIS A 205 -5.17 -6.11 4.07
CA HIS A 205 -6.13 -5.43 4.96
C HIS A 205 -7.59 -5.66 4.56
N SER A 206 -7.86 -6.19 3.38
CA SER A 206 -9.20 -6.58 2.96
C SER A 206 -9.77 -7.79 3.70
N VAL A 207 -8.89 -8.61 4.31
CA VAL A 207 -9.27 -9.81 5.08
C VAL A 207 -9.22 -9.59 6.60
N GLN A 208 -9.04 -8.34 7.05
CA GLN A 208 -9.11 -8.01 8.48
C GLN A 208 -10.50 -8.29 9.03
N ARG A 209 -10.51 -8.74 10.30
CA ARG A 209 -11.69 -8.88 11.14
C ARG A 209 -11.60 -7.92 12.32
N PRO A 210 -12.08 -6.68 12.16
CA PRO A 210 -11.90 -5.64 13.16
C PRO A 210 -12.50 -6.05 14.52
N GLY A 211 -11.68 -6.00 15.57
CA GLY A 211 -12.12 -6.29 16.95
C GLY A 211 -12.29 -7.79 17.28
N LEU A 212 -12.06 -8.71 16.34
CA LEU A 212 -12.23 -10.16 16.56
C LEU A 212 -10.92 -10.89 16.90
N GLY A 213 -9.80 -10.17 17.02
CA GLY A 213 -8.53 -10.72 17.49
C GLY A 213 -8.40 -10.71 19.00
N GLU A 214 -7.37 -11.36 19.52
CA GLU A 214 -7.07 -11.43 20.95
C GLU A 214 -6.89 -10.01 21.54
N GLY A 215 -7.47 -9.79 22.72
CA GLY A 215 -7.44 -8.47 23.38
C GLY A 215 -8.10 -7.33 22.60
N GLY A 216 -9.04 -7.63 21.68
CA GLY A 216 -9.72 -6.63 20.84
C GLY A 216 -8.89 -6.12 19.67
N ALA A 217 -7.77 -6.75 19.36
CA ALA A 217 -6.98 -6.49 18.17
C ALA A 217 -7.75 -6.89 16.89
N SER A 218 -7.25 -6.50 15.73
CA SER A 218 -7.78 -7.00 14.46
C SER A 218 -7.39 -8.47 14.28
N GLY A 219 -8.38 -9.34 14.16
CA GLY A 219 -8.21 -10.68 13.63
C GLY A 219 -8.04 -10.65 12.11
N GLY A 220 -7.91 -11.82 11.49
CA GLY A 220 -7.74 -11.95 10.05
C GLY A 220 -8.13 -13.31 9.52
N ALA A 221 -8.24 -13.38 8.19
CA ALA A 221 -8.61 -14.55 7.44
C ALA A 221 -7.68 -14.69 6.20
N ARG A 222 -6.37 -14.91 6.47
CA ARG A 222 -5.32 -14.95 5.42
C ARG A 222 -5.60 -15.94 4.30
N GLU A 223 -6.40 -16.99 4.57
CA GLU A 223 -6.81 -18.00 3.60
C GLU A 223 -7.56 -17.41 2.40
N PHE A 224 -8.20 -16.24 2.55
CA PHE A 224 -8.92 -15.57 1.48
C PHE A 224 -8.04 -14.62 0.65
N ILE A 225 -6.83 -14.28 1.10
CA ILE A 225 -5.93 -13.38 0.38
C ILE A 225 -5.71 -13.82 -1.09
N PRO A 226 -5.38 -15.10 -1.38
CA PRO A 226 -5.13 -15.49 -2.75
C PRO A 226 -6.35 -15.33 -3.66
N GLY A 227 -7.53 -15.74 -3.20
CA GLY A 227 -8.77 -15.63 -3.97
C GLY A 227 -9.14 -14.18 -4.29
N LEU A 228 -9.14 -13.32 -3.26
CA LEU A 228 -9.45 -11.89 -3.43
C LEU A 228 -8.41 -11.17 -4.31
N THR A 229 -7.14 -11.48 -4.14
CA THR A 229 -6.06 -10.90 -4.95
C THR A 229 -6.24 -11.21 -6.44
N LEU A 230 -6.49 -12.47 -6.79
CA LEU A 230 -6.70 -12.88 -8.18
C LEU A 230 -7.99 -12.27 -8.75
N ALA A 231 -9.08 -12.23 -7.98
CA ALA A 231 -10.32 -11.58 -8.39
C ALA A 231 -10.14 -10.08 -8.65
N ALA A 232 -9.37 -9.39 -7.80
CA ALA A 232 -9.08 -7.97 -7.98
C ALA A 232 -8.25 -7.68 -9.25
N VAL A 233 -7.26 -8.53 -9.55
CA VAL A 233 -6.49 -8.43 -10.79
C VAL A 233 -7.39 -8.67 -12.01
N ALA A 234 -8.27 -9.69 -11.97
CA ALA A 234 -9.26 -9.93 -13.02
C ALA A 234 -10.24 -8.76 -13.19
N ALA A 235 -10.61 -8.08 -12.09
CA ALA A 235 -11.41 -6.86 -12.12
C ALA A 235 -10.62 -5.61 -12.58
N GLY A 236 -9.34 -5.77 -12.87
CA GLY A 236 -8.49 -4.75 -13.48
C GLY A 236 -7.62 -3.95 -12.50
N ALA A 237 -7.32 -4.41 -11.30
CA ALA A 237 -6.37 -3.73 -10.42
C ALA A 237 -5.01 -3.52 -11.12
N ASP A 238 -4.43 -2.31 -10.99
CA ASP A 238 -3.15 -1.97 -11.61
C ASP A 238 -1.97 -2.38 -10.74
N GLY A 239 -2.17 -2.46 -9.44
CA GLY A 239 -1.17 -2.87 -8.46
C GLY A 239 -1.76 -3.72 -7.35
N LEU A 240 -0.88 -4.42 -6.65
CA LEU A 240 -1.19 -5.19 -5.45
C LEU A 240 -0.45 -4.62 -4.25
N PHE A 241 -1.11 -4.65 -3.10
CA PHE A 241 -0.51 -4.38 -1.80
C PHE A 241 -0.62 -5.66 -0.95
N LEU A 242 0.53 -6.26 -0.60
CA LEU A 242 0.60 -7.52 0.12
C LEU A 242 1.65 -7.43 1.24
N GLU A 243 1.22 -7.39 2.48
CA GLU A 243 2.15 -7.53 3.60
C GLU A 243 2.60 -8.99 3.72
N THR A 244 3.88 -9.17 3.99
CA THR A 244 4.51 -10.49 4.05
C THR A 244 5.56 -10.54 5.15
N HIS A 245 5.70 -11.69 5.77
CA HIS A 245 6.65 -11.91 6.85
C HIS A 245 7.21 -13.34 6.76
N PRO A 246 8.48 -13.59 7.13
CA PRO A 246 9.03 -14.95 7.16
C PRO A 246 8.26 -15.91 8.09
N ASP A 247 7.72 -15.37 9.18
CA ASP A 247 6.92 -16.08 10.18
C ASP A 247 5.77 -15.17 10.64
N PRO A 248 4.65 -15.10 9.90
CA PRO A 248 3.55 -14.18 10.19
C PRO A 248 2.89 -14.41 11.56
N ASP A 249 2.91 -15.63 12.08
CA ASP A 249 2.23 -15.95 13.34
C ASP A 249 2.94 -15.34 14.56
N HIS A 250 4.21 -15.00 14.44
CA HIS A 250 5.01 -14.32 15.47
C HIS A 250 5.30 -12.85 15.14
N ALA A 251 4.71 -12.32 14.08
CA ALA A 251 4.89 -10.91 13.72
C ALA A 251 4.23 -9.96 14.74
N PRO A 252 4.84 -8.81 15.06
CA PRO A 252 4.33 -7.88 16.08
C PRO A 252 3.06 -7.14 15.68
N SER A 253 2.64 -7.24 14.41
CA SER A 253 1.48 -6.57 13.84
C SER A 253 0.89 -7.33 12.68
N ASP A 254 -0.45 -7.36 12.60
CA ASP A 254 -1.27 -7.90 11.50
C ASP A 254 -0.92 -9.35 11.05
N GLY A 255 -0.27 -10.13 11.91
CA GLY A 255 0.13 -11.51 11.62
C GLY A 255 -0.95 -12.36 10.94
N PRO A 256 -2.20 -12.41 11.46
CA PRO A 256 -3.29 -13.18 10.85
C PRO A 256 -3.69 -12.73 9.43
N ASN A 257 -3.24 -11.55 8.99
CA ASN A 257 -3.54 -10.97 7.67
C ASN A 257 -2.36 -11.02 6.72
N MET A 258 -1.17 -11.41 7.17
CA MET A 258 0.01 -11.44 6.31
C MET A 258 0.18 -12.78 5.61
N ILE A 259 0.69 -12.70 4.39
CA ILE A 259 1.11 -13.87 3.61
C ILE A 259 2.51 -14.33 4.07
N PRO A 260 2.76 -15.63 4.28
CA PRO A 260 4.12 -16.12 4.45
C PRO A 260 5.01 -15.72 3.27
N LEU A 261 6.21 -15.20 3.55
CA LEU A 261 7.16 -14.76 2.52
C LEU A 261 7.45 -15.86 1.48
N SER A 262 7.46 -17.13 1.92
CA SER A 262 7.64 -18.30 1.04
C SER A 262 6.49 -18.53 0.04
N GLN A 263 5.32 -17.94 0.25
CA GLN A 263 4.14 -18.11 -0.62
C GLN A 263 3.93 -16.91 -1.55
N LEU A 264 4.61 -15.78 -1.30
CA LEU A 264 4.40 -14.53 -2.03
C LEU A 264 4.68 -14.69 -3.53
N GLU A 265 5.81 -15.28 -3.90
CA GLU A 265 6.19 -15.47 -5.31
C GLU A 265 5.12 -16.25 -6.08
N THR A 266 4.65 -17.36 -5.52
CA THR A 266 3.62 -18.19 -6.17
C THR A 266 2.33 -17.41 -6.40
N LEU A 267 1.88 -16.61 -5.41
CA LEU A 267 0.69 -15.79 -5.58
C LEU A 267 0.87 -14.72 -6.65
N VAL A 268 2.01 -14.02 -6.64
CA VAL A 268 2.28 -12.95 -7.61
C VAL A 268 2.38 -13.49 -9.04
N ARG A 269 3.03 -14.64 -9.25
CA ARG A 269 3.07 -15.30 -10.57
C ARG A 269 1.67 -15.64 -11.10
N ARG A 270 0.79 -16.15 -10.22
CA ARG A 270 -0.61 -16.41 -10.57
C ARG A 270 -1.36 -15.11 -10.91
N ALA A 271 -1.11 -14.05 -10.16
CA ALA A 271 -1.71 -12.74 -10.41
C ALA A 271 -1.29 -12.17 -11.78
N ILE A 272 -0.01 -12.30 -12.15
CA ILE A 272 0.49 -11.91 -13.48
C ILE A 272 -0.23 -12.71 -14.59
N ALA A 273 -0.34 -14.03 -14.46
CA ALA A 273 -1.05 -14.86 -15.43
C ALA A 273 -2.53 -14.47 -15.56
N VAL A 274 -3.21 -14.15 -14.46
CA VAL A 274 -4.59 -13.63 -14.50
C VAL A 274 -4.64 -12.27 -15.22
N ARG A 275 -3.68 -11.38 -14.96
CA ARG A 275 -3.61 -10.07 -15.65
C ARG A 275 -3.46 -10.23 -17.17
N GLU A 276 -2.61 -11.15 -17.61
CA GLU A 276 -2.42 -11.46 -19.03
C GLU A 276 -3.69 -12.03 -19.68
N ALA A 277 -4.34 -12.99 -19.02
CA ALA A 277 -5.57 -13.59 -19.48
C ALA A 277 -6.77 -12.63 -19.50
N SER A 278 -6.77 -11.59 -18.66
CA SER A 278 -7.85 -10.61 -18.53
C SER A 278 -7.69 -9.38 -19.43
N ARG A 279 -6.57 -9.26 -20.15
CA ARG A 279 -6.39 -8.23 -21.17
C ARG A 279 -7.19 -8.63 -22.42
N ILE A 280 -8.34 -7.97 -22.60
CA ILE A 280 -9.18 -8.06 -23.81
C ILE A 280 -8.80 -6.91 -24.74
#